data_a8a009035290916530281fae8fa62e76
#
_entry.id   a8a009035290916530281fae8fa62e76
#
_cell.length_a   1.000
_cell.length_b   1.000
_cell.length_c   1.000
_cell.angle_alpha   90.00
_cell.angle_beta   90.00
_cell.angle_gamma   90.00
#
_symmetry.space_group_name_H-M   'P 1'
#
loop_
_entity.id
_entity.type
_entity.pdbx_description
1 polymer ?
#
loop_
_entity_poly.entity_id
_entity_poly.type
_entity_poly.pdbx_seq_one_letter_code
_entity_poly.pdbx_strand_id
1 'polypeptide(L)'
;MFRITHLLAAIAAAGLLAAPVHAAELTGTLKKIKDTGVVKIGHRDASVPFSYLDDKQQPIGYGMDICMKIVDKIKAELKMPKLKVEFVPVTSQTRIPILAGGNIDIECGSTTNSVERQKQVAFAPTYFVTGTKIIVKKSSGIKGYDDLKGKTVVFTQGTTNERAMKAYNDEKKLGINFIPSKDHAESFLAVETGRAVAFPMDDILLYGLKAGAKNPNDYVVIGEFLSDDPYAIMLRKDDPEFKKLVDGAVSAIYKSGEIDKLYTRWFQSKIPPKGINLDFPMSDGLKAAIKNPNDTGVGACGRMKC
;
A
#
# COMPACT_ATOMS: atom_id res chain seq x y z
N MET A 1 -36.19 -62.40 -62.66
CA MET A 1 -36.38 -62.36 -61.20
C MET A 1 -35.24 -61.58 -60.59
N PHE A 2 -35.43 -60.29 -60.36
CA PHE A 2 -34.41 -59.40 -59.65
C PHE A 2 -35.01 -58.93 -58.38
N ARG A 3 -34.36 -59.24 -57.23
CA ARG A 3 -34.74 -58.77 -55.93
C ARG A 3 -33.92 -57.46 -55.63
N ILE A 4 -34.62 -56.38 -55.47
CA ILE A 4 -34.06 -55.08 -55.02
C ILE A 4 -34.13 -55.02 -53.49
N THR A 5 -32.97 -55.01 -52.89
CA THR A 5 -32.83 -54.83 -51.43
C THR A 5 -32.67 -53.33 -51.13
N HIS A 6 -33.61 -52.75 -50.40
CA HIS A 6 -33.55 -51.39 -49.94
C HIS A 6 -32.66 -51.32 -48.69
N LEU A 7 -31.58 -50.55 -48.78
CA LEU A 7 -30.70 -50.19 -47.64
C LEU A 7 -31.25 -48.88 -47.02
N LEU A 8 -31.80 -48.96 -45.81
CA LEU A 8 -32.19 -47.79 -44.98
C LEU A 8 -30.97 -47.30 -44.24
N ALA A 9 -30.45 -46.11 -44.59
CA ALA A 9 -29.41 -45.42 -43.87
C ALA A 9 -30.08 -44.62 -42.76
N ALA A 10 -29.85 -45.03 -41.51
CA ALA A 10 -30.25 -44.27 -40.32
C ALA A 10 -29.21 -43.16 -40.04
N ILE A 11 -29.57 -41.89 -40.23
CA ILE A 11 -28.77 -40.74 -39.86
C ILE A 11 -29.00 -40.49 -38.37
N ALA A 12 -28.03 -40.84 -37.53
CA ALA A 12 -28.01 -40.48 -36.11
C ALA A 12 -27.59 -39.00 -35.97
N ALA A 13 -28.54 -38.11 -35.74
CA ALA A 13 -28.27 -36.73 -35.38
C ALA A 13 -27.75 -36.67 -33.93
N ALA A 14 -26.42 -36.56 -33.76
CA ALA A 14 -25.81 -36.27 -32.48
C ALA A 14 -26.05 -34.80 -32.13
N GLY A 15 -27.09 -34.52 -31.35
CA GLY A 15 -27.35 -33.22 -30.76
C GLY A 15 -26.26 -32.92 -29.72
N LEU A 16 -25.33 -32.01 -30.02
CA LEU A 16 -24.43 -31.40 -29.03
C LEU A 16 -25.29 -30.56 -28.08
N LEU A 17 -25.59 -31.12 -26.90
CA LEU A 17 -26.13 -30.37 -25.77
C LEU A 17 -25.00 -29.44 -25.30
N ALA A 18 -24.98 -28.21 -25.81
CA ALA A 18 -24.20 -27.13 -25.21
C ALA A 18 -24.76 -26.86 -23.82
N ALA A 19 -24.12 -27.41 -22.79
CA ALA A 19 -24.44 -27.05 -21.41
C ALA A 19 -24.28 -25.50 -21.25
N PRO A 20 -25.24 -24.80 -20.69
CA PRO A 20 -25.07 -23.38 -20.44
C PRO A 20 -23.88 -23.20 -19.51
N VAL A 21 -22.85 -22.52 -20.01
CA VAL A 21 -21.76 -22.03 -19.15
C VAL A 21 -22.39 -21.00 -18.21
N HIS A 22 -22.79 -21.42 -17.03
CA HIS A 22 -23.19 -20.49 -15.98
C HIS A 22 -21.93 -19.66 -15.68
N ALA A 23 -21.93 -18.40 -16.09
CA ALA A 23 -20.98 -17.43 -15.56
C ALA A 23 -21.10 -17.46 -14.03
N ALA A 24 -20.03 -17.76 -13.33
CA ALA A 24 -20.04 -17.78 -11.86
C ALA A 24 -20.64 -16.46 -11.36
N GLU A 25 -21.60 -16.57 -10.45
CA GLU A 25 -22.24 -15.38 -9.88
C GLU A 25 -21.18 -14.58 -9.13
N LEU A 26 -21.10 -13.27 -9.44
CA LEU A 26 -20.15 -12.39 -8.75
C LEU A 26 -20.50 -12.31 -7.26
N THR A 27 -19.50 -12.37 -6.42
CA THR A 27 -19.62 -12.26 -4.96
C THR A 27 -18.79 -11.11 -4.41
N GLY A 28 -18.86 -10.88 -3.12
CA GLY A 28 -17.99 -9.96 -2.39
C GLY A 28 -17.90 -8.55 -2.97
N THR A 29 -16.68 -8.05 -3.07
CA THR A 29 -16.39 -6.68 -3.53
C THR A 29 -16.76 -6.47 -4.99
N LEU A 30 -16.52 -7.44 -5.86
CA LEU A 30 -16.86 -7.33 -7.29
C LEU A 30 -18.35 -7.18 -7.50
N LYS A 31 -19.17 -7.96 -6.76
CA LYS A 31 -20.63 -7.81 -6.80
C LYS A 31 -21.05 -6.42 -6.32
N LYS A 32 -20.55 -5.99 -5.17
CA LYS A 32 -20.84 -4.64 -4.63
C LYS A 32 -20.52 -3.54 -5.64
N ILE A 33 -19.33 -3.57 -6.26
CA ILE A 33 -18.91 -2.57 -7.25
C ILE A 33 -19.81 -2.61 -8.47
N LYS A 34 -20.19 -3.80 -8.96
CA LYS A 34 -21.11 -3.95 -10.09
C LYS A 34 -22.48 -3.36 -9.79
N ASP A 35 -23.04 -3.66 -8.61
CA ASP A 35 -24.36 -3.23 -8.21
C ASP A 35 -24.44 -1.72 -7.98
N THR A 36 -23.38 -1.12 -7.41
CA THR A 36 -23.35 0.32 -7.08
C THR A 36 -22.82 1.20 -8.21
N GLY A 37 -22.04 0.65 -9.14
CA GLY A 37 -21.36 1.42 -10.18
C GLY A 37 -20.20 2.27 -9.65
N VAL A 38 -19.72 2.00 -8.43
CA VAL A 38 -18.68 2.79 -7.75
C VAL A 38 -17.62 1.87 -7.12
N VAL A 39 -16.33 2.20 -7.32
CA VAL A 39 -15.23 1.66 -6.54
C VAL A 39 -14.73 2.74 -5.58
N LYS A 40 -14.59 2.41 -4.30
CA LYS A 40 -14.14 3.31 -3.24
C LYS A 40 -12.69 3.02 -2.87
N ILE A 41 -11.83 4.02 -3.02
CA ILE A 41 -10.40 3.92 -2.76
C ILE A 41 -10.05 4.72 -1.50
N GLY A 42 -9.52 4.04 -0.49
CA GLY A 42 -8.90 4.68 0.66
C GLY A 42 -7.55 5.29 0.30
N HIS A 43 -7.36 6.58 0.56
CA HIS A 43 -6.11 7.29 0.30
C HIS A 43 -5.57 7.99 1.55
N ARG A 44 -4.30 8.37 1.50
CA ARG A 44 -3.63 9.13 2.54
C ARG A 44 -3.45 10.58 2.09
N ASP A 45 -3.34 11.50 3.06
CA ASP A 45 -3.17 12.92 2.79
C ASP A 45 -1.69 13.34 2.79
N ALA A 46 -0.81 12.59 3.47
CA ALA A 46 0.57 13.00 3.72
C ALA A 46 1.61 11.86 3.66
N SER A 47 1.38 10.81 2.85
CA SER A 47 2.32 9.70 2.66
C SER A 47 3.10 9.84 1.34
N VAL A 48 3.90 10.91 1.22
CA VAL A 48 4.75 11.18 0.04
C VAL A 48 5.84 10.12 -0.09
N PRO A 49 6.05 9.50 -1.27
CA PRO A 49 5.40 9.73 -2.57
C PRO A 49 4.29 8.71 -2.90
N PHE A 50 3.73 7.96 -1.94
CA PHE A 50 2.80 6.85 -2.19
C PHE A 50 1.35 7.27 -2.37
N SER A 51 0.86 8.13 -1.46
CA SER A 51 -0.52 8.63 -1.44
C SER A 51 -0.56 9.92 -0.66
N TYR A 52 -0.82 11.02 -1.34
CA TYR A 52 -0.84 12.37 -0.75
C TYR A 52 -1.65 13.33 -1.64
N LEU A 53 -1.99 14.49 -1.11
CA LEU A 53 -2.79 15.46 -1.83
C LEU A 53 -1.91 16.43 -2.65
N ASP A 54 -2.32 16.68 -3.88
CA ASP A 54 -1.75 17.74 -4.71
C ASP A 54 -2.33 19.13 -4.34
N ASP A 55 -1.92 20.18 -5.09
CA ASP A 55 -2.41 21.55 -4.88
C ASP A 55 -3.92 21.70 -5.14
N LYS A 56 -4.52 20.74 -5.85
CA LYS A 56 -5.97 20.71 -6.15
C LYS A 56 -6.72 19.79 -5.19
N GLN A 57 -6.08 19.35 -4.11
CA GLN A 57 -6.63 18.39 -3.14
C GLN A 57 -7.03 17.05 -3.78
N GLN A 58 -6.34 16.66 -4.86
CA GLN A 58 -6.55 15.36 -5.47
C GLN A 58 -5.51 14.36 -4.94
N PRO A 59 -5.91 13.13 -4.60
CA PRO A 59 -4.98 12.11 -4.14
C PRO A 59 -4.11 11.62 -5.31
N ILE A 60 -2.82 11.74 -5.16
CA ILE A 60 -1.80 11.32 -6.13
C ILE A 60 -0.73 10.47 -5.43
N GLY A 61 0.12 9.81 -6.21
CA GLY A 61 1.27 9.07 -5.69
C GLY A 61 1.46 7.71 -6.37
N TYR A 62 2.57 7.08 -6.04
CA TYR A 62 2.96 5.77 -6.56
C TYR A 62 1.93 4.67 -6.26
N GLY A 63 1.45 4.60 -5.02
CA GLY A 63 0.40 3.66 -4.63
C GLY A 63 -0.93 3.98 -5.31
N MET A 64 -1.24 5.28 -5.51
CA MET A 64 -2.45 5.71 -6.22
C MET A 64 -2.41 5.31 -7.69
N ASP A 65 -1.27 5.49 -8.38
CA ASP A 65 -1.12 5.07 -9.77
C ASP A 65 -1.29 3.55 -9.94
N ILE A 66 -0.71 2.74 -9.04
CA ILE A 66 -0.91 1.28 -9.02
C ILE A 66 -2.40 0.95 -8.83
N CYS A 67 -3.08 1.62 -7.90
CA CYS A 67 -4.50 1.39 -7.67
C CYS A 67 -5.37 1.79 -8.85
N MET A 68 -5.05 2.84 -9.57
CA MET A 68 -5.78 3.20 -10.78
C MET A 68 -5.64 2.13 -11.88
N LYS A 69 -4.51 1.43 -11.97
CA LYS A 69 -4.34 0.25 -12.85
C LYS A 69 -5.20 -0.93 -12.39
N ILE A 70 -5.33 -1.13 -11.07
CA ILE A 70 -6.28 -2.11 -10.52
C ILE A 70 -7.71 -1.74 -10.90
N VAL A 71 -8.09 -0.46 -10.80
CA VAL A 71 -9.42 0.03 -11.23
C VAL A 71 -9.68 -0.23 -12.71
N ASP A 72 -8.69 -0.03 -13.57
CA ASP A 72 -8.82 -0.32 -15.01
C ASP A 72 -9.05 -1.82 -15.25
N LYS A 73 -8.40 -2.69 -14.46
CA LYS A 73 -8.66 -4.14 -14.50
C LYS A 73 -10.08 -4.46 -14.01
N ILE A 74 -10.57 -3.81 -12.94
CA ILE A 74 -11.95 -3.98 -12.46
C ILE A 74 -12.95 -3.55 -13.54
N LYS A 75 -12.74 -2.40 -14.20
CA LYS A 75 -13.60 -1.93 -15.30
C LYS A 75 -13.69 -2.96 -16.43
N ALA A 76 -12.55 -3.52 -16.80
CA ALA A 76 -12.49 -4.54 -17.86
C ALA A 76 -13.22 -5.84 -17.46
N GLU A 77 -12.98 -6.34 -16.23
CA GLU A 77 -13.59 -7.55 -15.70
C GLU A 77 -15.12 -7.44 -15.63
N LEU A 78 -15.61 -6.33 -15.08
CA LEU A 78 -17.04 -6.07 -14.92
C LEU A 78 -17.73 -5.58 -16.21
N LYS A 79 -16.95 -5.29 -17.28
CA LYS A 79 -17.42 -4.64 -18.51
C LYS A 79 -18.10 -3.30 -18.24
N MET A 80 -17.55 -2.52 -17.31
CA MET A 80 -18.08 -1.23 -16.84
C MET A 80 -17.10 -0.08 -17.14
N PRO A 81 -16.96 0.38 -18.38
CA PRO A 81 -15.98 1.43 -18.74
C PRO A 81 -16.25 2.77 -18.05
N LYS A 82 -17.50 3.03 -17.64
CA LYS A 82 -17.93 4.25 -16.93
C LYS A 82 -17.97 4.09 -15.41
N LEU A 83 -17.32 3.06 -14.86
CA LEU A 83 -17.25 2.85 -13.41
C LEU A 83 -16.69 4.09 -12.72
N LYS A 84 -17.42 4.59 -11.71
CA LYS A 84 -16.99 5.75 -10.92
C LYS A 84 -15.93 5.36 -9.89
N VAL A 85 -15.01 6.28 -9.62
CA VAL A 85 -14.03 6.17 -8.54
C VAL A 85 -14.38 7.22 -7.49
N GLU A 86 -14.48 6.78 -6.24
CA GLU A 86 -14.65 7.65 -5.08
C GLU A 86 -13.42 7.52 -4.18
N PHE A 87 -12.82 8.65 -3.84
CA PHE A 87 -11.67 8.71 -2.95
C PHE A 87 -12.11 9.02 -1.52
N VAL A 88 -11.66 8.21 -0.56
CA VAL A 88 -12.02 8.32 0.86
C VAL A 88 -10.75 8.51 1.68
N PRO A 89 -10.58 9.63 2.40
CA PRO A 89 -9.39 9.85 3.21
C PRO A 89 -9.33 8.89 4.40
N VAL A 90 -8.18 8.30 4.62
CA VAL A 90 -7.91 7.42 5.77
C VAL A 90 -6.57 7.77 6.45
N THR A 91 -6.49 7.55 7.74
CA THR A 91 -5.26 7.65 8.52
C THR A 91 -4.61 6.28 8.71
N SER A 92 -3.40 6.22 9.26
CA SER A 92 -2.78 4.96 9.65
C SER A 92 -3.61 4.20 10.67
N GLN A 93 -4.32 4.91 11.55
CA GLN A 93 -5.18 4.34 12.59
C GLN A 93 -6.51 3.81 12.03
N THR A 94 -7.12 4.51 11.05
CA THR A 94 -8.50 4.24 10.63
C THR A 94 -8.60 3.35 9.40
N ARG A 95 -7.56 3.20 8.58
CA ARG A 95 -7.60 2.48 7.29
C ARG A 95 -8.07 1.02 7.42
N ILE A 96 -7.60 0.28 8.44
CA ILE A 96 -7.97 -1.12 8.63
C ILE A 96 -9.45 -1.27 9.00
N PRO A 97 -9.98 -0.64 10.06
CA PRO A 97 -11.40 -0.74 10.38
C PRO A 97 -12.32 -0.21 9.27
N ILE A 98 -11.95 0.86 8.56
CA ILE A 98 -12.75 1.41 7.45
C ILE A 98 -12.82 0.40 6.28
N LEU A 99 -11.70 -0.28 5.95
CA LEU A 99 -11.66 -1.30 4.91
C LEU A 99 -12.41 -2.57 5.34
N ALA A 100 -12.15 -3.08 6.53
CA ALA A 100 -12.81 -4.28 7.07
C ALA A 100 -14.33 -4.09 7.15
N GLY A 101 -14.79 -2.88 7.51
CA GLY A 101 -16.21 -2.50 7.53
C GLY A 101 -16.84 -2.27 6.16
N GLY A 102 -16.08 -2.38 5.05
CA GLY A 102 -16.59 -2.24 3.68
C GLY A 102 -16.90 -0.81 3.24
N ASN A 103 -16.44 0.20 3.99
CA ASN A 103 -16.62 1.62 3.62
C ASN A 103 -15.66 2.04 2.47
N ILE A 104 -14.57 1.33 2.28
CA ILE A 104 -13.70 1.38 1.10
C ILE A 104 -13.51 -0.04 0.55
N ASP A 105 -13.12 -0.16 -0.70
CA ASP A 105 -12.92 -1.45 -1.39
C ASP A 105 -11.45 -1.87 -1.42
N ILE A 106 -10.55 -0.90 -1.60
CA ILE A 106 -9.09 -1.05 -1.54
C ILE A 106 -8.47 0.15 -0.81
N GLU A 107 -7.30 -0.05 -0.20
CA GLU A 107 -6.51 1.04 0.39
C GLU A 107 -5.16 1.16 -0.32
N CYS A 108 -4.86 2.37 -0.77
CA CYS A 108 -3.76 2.71 -1.67
C CYS A 108 -2.81 3.69 -1.00
N GLY A 109 -2.16 3.25 0.06
CA GLY A 109 -1.27 4.09 0.85
C GLY A 109 0.09 3.44 1.08
N SER A 110 0.72 3.77 2.19
CA SER A 110 1.97 3.21 2.68
C SER A 110 1.69 2.20 3.79
N THR A 111 1.05 1.08 3.44
CA THR A 111 0.64 0.09 4.44
C THR A 111 1.56 -1.11 4.45
N THR A 112 2.31 -1.28 5.54
CA THR A 112 3.11 -2.46 5.80
C THR A 112 2.23 -3.70 5.88
N ASN A 113 2.52 -4.70 5.07
CA ASN A 113 1.95 -6.03 5.17
C ASN A 113 2.62 -6.77 6.35
N SER A 114 1.87 -6.99 7.41
CA SER A 114 2.32 -7.77 8.57
C SER A 114 1.37 -8.90 8.89
N VAL A 115 1.90 -9.99 9.45
CA VAL A 115 1.12 -11.15 9.90
C VAL A 115 -0.02 -10.74 10.85
N GLU A 116 0.21 -9.71 11.69
CA GLU A 116 -0.80 -9.20 12.60
C GLU A 116 -1.97 -8.54 11.85
N ARG A 117 -1.67 -7.72 10.82
CA ARG A 117 -2.69 -7.06 10.00
C ARG A 117 -3.44 -8.06 9.12
N GLN A 118 -2.77 -9.13 8.66
CA GLN A 118 -3.40 -10.21 7.88
C GLN A 118 -4.49 -10.97 8.65
N LYS A 119 -4.54 -10.84 9.98
CA LYS A 119 -5.67 -11.37 10.78
C LYS A 119 -6.98 -10.63 10.49
N GLN A 120 -6.92 -9.39 10.02
CA GLN A 120 -8.09 -8.50 9.83
C GLN A 120 -8.37 -8.17 8.36
N VAL A 121 -7.33 -8.10 7.52
CA VAL A 121 -7.39 -7.71 6.11
C VAL A 121 -6.49 -8.60 5.27
N ALA A 122 -6.64 -8.54 3.94
CA ALA A 122 -5.75 -9.19 2.98
C ALA A 122 -4.87 -8.15 2.28
N PHE A 123 -3.79 -8.62 1.69
CA PHE A 123 -2.82 -7.80 0.98
C PHE A 123 -2.55 -8.35 -0.42
N ALA A 124 -2.36 -7.46 -1.38
CA ALA A 124 -1.81 -7.79 -2.70
C ALA A 124 -0.29 -8.03 -2.61
N PRO A 125 0.38 -8.44 -3.70
CA PRO A 125 1.84 -8.54 -3.72
C PRO A 125 2.53 -7.24 -3.32
N THR A 126 3.65 -7.38 -2.60
CA THR A 126 4.49 -6.26 -2.14
C THR A 126 4.92 -5.36 -3.29
N TYR A 127 4.66 -4.04 -3.19
CA TYR A 127 5.03 -3.05 -4.21
C TYR A 127 6.11 -2.06 -3.78
N PHE A 128 6.53 -2.09 -2.51
CA PHE A 128 7.65 -1.33 -1.98
C PHE A 128 8.24 -2.01 -0.75
N VAL A 129 9.52 -1.76 -0.45
CA VAL A 129 10.20 -2.27 0.75
C VAL A 129 10.98 -1.13 1.39
N THR A 130 10.77 -0.94 2.69
CA THR A 130 11.34 0.13 3.51
C THR A 130 11.57 -0.37 4.94
N GLY A 131 11.85 0.53 5.86
CA GLY A 131 11.96 0.22 7.28
C GLY A 131 12.07 1.47 8.15
N THR A 132 11.87 1.28 9.45
CA THR A 132 11.83 2.37 10.43
C THR A 132 13.22 2.97 10.66
N LYS A 133 13.30 4.29 10.47
CA LYS A 133 14.39 5.18 10.91
C LYS A 133 13.82 6.35 11.72
N ILE A 134 14.64 7.32 12.09
CA ILE A 134 14.19 8.57 12.73
C ILE A 134 14.63 9.79 11.95
N ILE A 135 13.76 10.81 11.92
CA ILE A 135 14.14 12.15 11.49
C ILE A 135 14.32 13.05 12.71
N VAL A 136 15.37 13.85 12.67
CA VAL A 136 15.72 14.81 13.73
C VAL A 136 16.22 16.11 13.10
N LYS A 137 16.21 17.21 13.86
CA LYS A 137 16.96 18.40 13.48
C LYS A 137 18.47 18.15 13.61
N LYS A 138 19.27 18.59 12.66
CA LYS A 138 20.74 18.53 12.76
C LYS A 138 21.27 19.25 14.01
N SER A 139 20.63 20.37 14.37
CA SER A 139 20.96 21.15 15.56
C SER A 139 20.69 20.44 16.88
N SER A 140 19.94 19.32 16.89
CA SER A 140 19.65 18.55 18.10
C SER A 140 20.86 17.79 18.66
N GLY A 141 21.87 17.53 17.82
CA GLY A 141 23.02 16.71 18.17
C GLY A 141 22.74 15.21 18.32
N ILE A 142 21.50 14.76 18.06
CA ILE A 142 21.09 13.34 18.12
C ILE A 142 21.73 12.59 16.95
N LYS A 143 22.40 11.48 17.25
CA LYS A 143 23.14 10.64 16.29
C LYS A 143 22.51 9.25 16.13
N GLY A 144 21.66 8.82 17.06
CA GLY A 144 21.04 7.51 17.04
C GLY A 144 19.89 7.39 18.04
N TYR A 145 19.34 6.19 18.14
CA TYR A 145 18.18 5.92 19.00
C TYR A 145 18.48 6.07 20.48
N ASP A 146 19.69 5.72 20.93
CA ASP A 146 20.08 5.79 22.34
C ASP A 146 20.14 7.22 22.87
N ASP A 147 20.38 8.19 21.99
CA ASP A 147 20.37 9.61 22.33
C ASP A 147 18.95 10.14 22.64
N LEU A 148 17.90 9.33 22.41
CA LEU A 148 16.53 9.66 22.71
C LEU A 148 16.15 9.42 24.18
N LYS A 149 17.06 8.94 25.00
CA LYS A 149 16.84 8.67 26.43
C LYS A 149 16.27 9.87 27.14
N GLY A 150 15.09 9.71 27.76
CA GLY A 150 14.36 10.75 28.51
C GLY A 150 13.80 11.89 27.66
N LYS A 151 13.86 11.80 26.31
CA LYS A 151 13.41 12.86 25.41
C LYS A 151 11.97 12.63 24.94
N THR A 152 11.36 13.67 24.40
CA THR A 152 10.02 13.60 23.78
C THR A 152 10.14 13.20 22.32
N VAL A 153 9.46 12.11 21.93
CA VAL A 153 9.39 11.57 20.57
C VAL A 153 7.94 11.53 20.12
N VAL A 154 7.65 12.07 18.94
CA VAL A 154 6.32 12.00 18.35
C VAL A 154 6.21 10.74 17.47
N PHE A 155 5.02 10.14 17.44
CA PHE A 155 4.73 9.04 16.52
C PHE A 155 3.36 9.24 15.85
N THR A 156 3.21 8.70 14.63
CA THR A 156 1.90 8.62 13.98
C THR A 156 1.17 7.38 14.48
N GLN A 157 -0.02 7.55 15.04
CA GLN A 157 -0.83 6.48 15.61
C GLN A 157 -1.16 5.38 14.59
N GLY A 158 -1.12 4.12 15.02
CA GLY A 158 -1.51 2.95 14.21
C GLY A 158 -0.45 2.50 13.20
N THR A 159 0.80 2.96 13.33
CA THR A 159 1.92 2.56 12.49
C THR A 159 2.70 1.38 13.07
N THR A 160 3.43 0.65 12.23
CA THR A 160 4.44 -0.34 12.64
C THR A 160 5.62 0.35 13.33
N ASN A 161 5.96 1.55 12.89
CA ASN A 161 7.05 2.38 13.43
C ASN A 161 6.80 2.79 14.88
N GLU A 162 5.55 3.12 15.25
CA GLU A 162 5.15 3.33 16.65
C GLU A 162 5.50 2.11 17.50
N ARG A 163 5.12 0.91 17.04
CA ARG A 163 5.38 -0.34 17.77
C ARG A 163 6.87 -0.65 17.86
N ALA A 164 7.59 -0.55 16.74
CA ALA A 164 9.03 -0.81 16.69
C ALA A 164 9.79 0.13 17.64
N MET A 165 9.45 1.42 17.65
CA MET A 165 10.12 2.40 18.52
C MET A 165 9.79 2.20 19.99
N LYS A 166 8.55 1.83 20.33
CA LYS A 166 8.17 1.48 21.70
C LYS A 166 8.88 0.23 22.18
N ALA A 167 8.95 -0.82 21.35
CA ALA A 167 9.68 -2.04 21.67
C ALA A 167 11.18 -1.76 21.90
N TYR A 168 11.79 -0.92 21.07
CA TYR A 168 13.18 -0.50 21.25
C TYR A 168 13.37 0.28 22.57
N ASN A 169 12.47 1.23 22.85
CA ASN A 169 12.48 1.99 24.12
C ASN A 169 12.44 1.05 25.34
N ASP A 170 11.57 0.06 25.32
CA ASP A 170 11.37 -0.87 26.44
C ASP A 170 12.58 -1.80 26.60
N GLU A 171 13.11 -2.33 25.50
CA GLU A 171 14.33 -3.16 25.50
C GLU A 171 15.54 -2.41 26.06
N LYS A 172 15.75 -1.17 25.59
CA LYS A 172 16.89 -0.35 25.98
C LYS A 172 16.65 0.49 27.25
N LYS A 173 15.43 0.47 27.79
CA LYS A 173 15.02 1.24 28.99
C LYS A 173 15.34 2.73 28.86
N LEU A 174 14.98 3.32 27.70
CA LEU A 174 15.33 4.69 27.39
C LEU A 174 14.46 5.71 28.10
N GLY A 175 13.27 5.35 28.57
CA GLY A 175 12.35 6.27 29.24
C GLY A 175 11.88 7.41 28.33
N ILE A 176 11.64 7.12 27.05
CA ILE A 176 11.15 8.08 26.07
C ILE A 176 9.74 8.54 26.43
N ASN A 177 9.53 9.86 26.40
CA ASN A 177 8.19 10.44 26.48
C ASN A 177 7.54 10.48 25.11
N PHE A 178 6.57 9.58 24.85
CA PHE A 178 5.91 9.46 23.56
C PHE A 178 4.68 10.37 23.47
N ILE A 179 4.58 11.16 22.39
CA ILE A 179 3.40 11.95 22.06
C ILE A 179 2.78 11.47 20.74
N PRO A 180 1.46 11.22 20.70
CA PRO A 180 0.78 10.78 19.49
C PRO A 180 0.48 11.93 18.53
N SER A 181 0.39 11.62 17.24
CA SER A 181 -0.19 12.48 16.23
C SER A 181 -1.09 11.71 15.25
N LYS A 182 -1.93 12.43 14.53
CA LYS A 182 -2.93 11.87 13.62
C LYS A 182 -2.30 11.34 12.32
N ASP A 183 -1.35 12.09 11.76
CA ASP A 183 -0.72 11.75 10.48
C ASP A 183 0.76 12.15 10.43
N HIS A 184 1.41 11.85 9.29
CA HIS A 184 2.86 12.03 9.15
C HIS A 184 3.27 13.50 9.06
N ALA A 185 2.43 14.36 8.47
CA ALA A 185 2.72 15.79 8.38
C ALA A 185 2.64 16.44 9.76
N GLU A 186 1.64 16.09 10.57
CA GLU A 186 1.52 16.55 11.96
C GLU A 186 2.68 16.05 12.83
N SER A 187 3.10 14.79 12.66
CA SER A 187 4.28 14.26 13.35
C SER A 187 5.54 15.04 13.00
N PHE A 188 5.75 15.32 11.71
CA PHE A 188 6.91 16.07 11.27
C PHE A 188 6.86 17.52 11.77
N LEU A 189 5.69 18.16 11.75
CA LEU A 189 5.49 19.50 12.31
C LEU A 189 5.85 19.58 13.80
N ALA A 190 5.59 18.51 14.57
CA ALA A 190 6.01 18.47 15.97
C ALA A 190 7.55 18.52 16.13
N VAL A 191 8.30 17.92 15.19
CA VAL A 191 9.77 18.05 15.14
C VAL A 191 10.18 19.45 14.67
N GLU A 192 9.52 20.00 13.64
CA GLU A 192 9.80 21.34 13.12
C GLU A 192 9.61 22.43 14.19
N THR A 193 8.58 22.31 15.00
CA THR A 193 8.26 23.28 16.06
C THR A 193 9.01 23.01 17.38
N GLY A 194 9.77 21.90 17.47
CA GLY A 194 10.50 21.53 18.69
C GLY A 194 9.63 20.92 19.80
N ARG A 195 8.35 20.58 19.53
CA ARG A 195 7.50 19.84 20.48
C ARG A 195 8.00 18.40 20.71
N ALA A 196 8.69 17.82 19.73
CA ALA A 196 9.40 16.57 19.82
C ALA A 196 10.80 16.71 19.22
N VAL A 197 11.74 15.89 19.68
CA VAL A 197 13.12 15.91 19.15
C VAL A 197 13.31 14.97 17.98
N ALA A 198 12.44 13.94 17.85
CA ALA A 198 12.52 12.94 16.80
C ALA A 198 11.12 12.44 16.40
N PHE A 199 11.05 11.92 15.17
CA PHE A 199 9.89 11.22 14.61
C PHE A 199 10.35 9.91 13.96
N PRO A 200 10.02 8.72 14.52
CA PRO A 200 10.25 7.42 13.93
C PRO A 200 9.21 7.12 12.83
N MET A 201 9.69 6.81 11.63
CA MET A 201 8.86 6.47 10.47
C MET A 201 9.71 5.74 9.44
N ASP A 202 9.08 5.17 8.43
CA ASP A 202 9.74 4.56 7.29
C ASP A 202 10.62 5.58 6.56
N ASP A 203 11.84 5.20 6.27
CA ASP A 203 12.88 6.12 5.78
C ASP A 203 12.43 6.90 4.54
N ILE A 204 11.78 6.24 3.59
CA ILE A 204 11.28 6.88 2.37
C ILE A 204 10.24 7.98 2.66
N LEU A 205 9.34 7.76 3.65
CA LEU A 205 8.37 8.77 4.06
C LEU A 205 9.07 9.94 4.78
N LEU A 206 10.11 9.65 5.56
CA LEU A 206 10.93 10.69 6.18
C LEU A 206 11.67 11.52 5.13
N TYR A 207 12.21 10.90 4.08
CA TYR A 207 12.83 11.63 2.97
C TYR A 207 11.81 12.50 2.23
N GLY A 208 10.58 11.99 2.00
CA GLY A 208 9.49 12.75 1.41
C GLY A 208 9.13 13.99 2.22
N LEU A 209 8.94 13.85 3.52
CA LEU A 209 8.63 14.96 4.45
C LEU A 209 9.78 15.97 4.50
N LYS A 210 11.02 15.49 4.66
CA LYS A 210 12.22 16.33 4.66
C LYS A 210 12.33 17.16 3.37
N ALA A 211 12.15 16.52 2.22
CA ALA A 211 12.26 17.20 0.93
C ALA A 211 11.17 18.26 0.73
N GLY A 212 9.99 18.05 1.35
CA GLY A 212 8.88 19.01 1.38
C GLY A 212 9.00 20.15 2.39
N ALA A 213 9.97 20.08 3.33
CA ALA A 213 10.17 21.08 4.36
C ALA A 213 10.61 22.45 3.79
N LYS A 214 10.38 23.52 4.54
CA LYS A 214 10.85 24.87 4.17
C LYS A 214 12.39 24.92 4.03
N ASN A 215 13.11 24.26 4.95
CA ASN A 215 14.56 24.15 4.97
C ASN A 215 14.98 22.68 5.09
N PRO A 216 15.00 21.89 4.00
CA PRO A 216 15.30 20.46 4.05
C PRO A 216 16.66 20.13 4.68
N ASN A 217 17.62 21.06 4.57
CA ASN A 217 18.96 20.88 5.08
C ASN A 217 19.08 20.95 6.60
N ASP A 218 18.05 21.42 7.30
CA ASP A 218 18.01 21.47 8.77
C ASP A 218 17.75 20.10 9.39
N TYR A 219 17.33 19.11 8.58
CA TYR A 219 16.93 17.79 9.06
C TYR A 219 17.86 16.70 8.53
N VAL A 220 17.94 15.61 9.29
CA VAL A 220 18.66 14.39 8.90
C VAL A 220 17.83 13.18 9.29
N VAL A 221 17.83 12.17 8.39
CA VAL A 221 17.28 10.84 8.65
C VAL A 221 18.45 9.96 9.08
N ILE A 222 18.35 9.35 10.25
CA ILE A 222 19.43 8.60 10.89
C ILE A 222 18.92 7.30 11.54
N GLY A 223 19.86 6.49 11.98
CA GLY A 223 19.64 5.20 12.65
C GLY A 223 19.67 4.02 11.68
N GLU A 224 19.98 2.85 12.21
CA GLU A 224 19.83 1.58 11.50
C GLU A 224 18.32 1.24 11.39
N PHE A 225 17.96 0.40 10.44
CA PHE A 225 16.57 -0.03 10.32
C PHE A 225 16.11 -0.83 11.54
N LEU A 226 15.10 -0.35 12.25
CA LEU A 226 14.45 -1.08 13.35
C LEU A 226 13.47 -2.16 12.84
N SER A 227 13.01 -2.03 11.60
CA SER A 227 12.01 -2.93 11.00
C SER A 227 12.27 -3.14 9.53
N ASP A 228 11.65 -4.19 8.97
CA ASP A 228 11.47 -4.41 7.54
C ASP A 228 9.97 -4.24 7.25
N ASP A 229 9.63 -3.30 6.39
CA ASP A 229 8.26 -2.88 6.13
C ASP A 229 7.91 -3.04 4.63
N PRO A 230 7.45 -4.23 4.19
CA PRO A 230 6.94 -4.42 2.83
C PRO A 230 5.57 -3.75 2.72
N TYR A 231 5.43 -2.79 1.81
CA TYR A 231 4.14 -2.16 1.53
C TYR A 231 3.35 -2.95 0.50
N ALA A 232 2.06 -3.08 0.74
CA ALA A 232 1.15 -3.72 -0.17
C ALA A 232 -0.23 -3.03 -0.19
N ILE A 233 -0.92 -3.11 -1.32
CA ILE A 233 -2.32 -2.68 -1.45
C ILE A 233 -3.18 -3.56 -0.55
N MET A 234 -4.03 -2.94 0.25
CA MET A 234 -4.86 -3.63 1.23
C MET A 234 -6.29 -3.80 0.72
N LEU A 235 -6.86 -4.97 0.95
CA LEU A 235 -8.22 -5.35 0.54
C LEU A 235 -8.90 -6.14 1.65
N ARG A 236 -10.24 -6.31 1.56
CA ARG A 236 -10.96 -7.08 2.58
C ARG A 236 -10.47 -8.52 2.64
N LYS A 237 -10.42 -9.06 3.85
CA LYS A 237 -10.21 -10.47 4.10
C LYS A 237 -11.43 -11.29 3.61
N ASP A 238 -11.20 -12.54 3.29
CA ASP A 238 -12.26 -13.50 2.90
C ASP A 238 -13.03 -13.13 1.61
N ASP A 239 -12.33 -12.44 0.68
CA ASP A 239 -12.82 -12.11 -0.67
C ASP A 239 -11.84 -12.63 -1.74
N PRO A 240 -11.80 -13.95 -1.95
CA PRO A 240 -10.78 -14.58 -2.79
C PRO A 240 -10.87 -14.19 -4.27
N GLU A 241 -12.07 -13.92 -4.80
CA GLU A 241 -12.25 -13.50 -6.18
C GLU A 241 -11.69 -12.10 -6.42
N PHE A 242 -12.00 -11.17 -5.52
CA PHE A 242 -11.45 -9.82 -5.60
C PHE A 242 -9.94 -9.83 -5.39
N LYS A 243 -9.45 -10.60 -4.41
CA LYS A 243 -8.00 -10.77 -4.20
C LYS A 243 -7.30 -11.30 -5.45
N LYS A 244 -7.82 -12.35 -6.08
CA LYS A 244 -7.26 -12.90 -7.31
C LYS A 244 -7.18 -11.87 -8.44
N LEU A 245 -8.21 -11.02 -8.59
CA LEU A 245 -8.21 -9.95 -9.58
C LEU A 245 -7.12 -8.91 -9.27
N VAL A 246 -7.03 -8.46 -8.02
CA VAL A 246 -6.05 -7.45 -7.58
C VAL A 246 -4.62 -7.98 -7.70
N ASP A 247 -4.35 -9.21 -7.24
CA ASP A 247 -3.04 -9.87 -7.38
C ASP A 247 -2.63 -10.02 -8.84
N GLY A 248 -3.59 -10.40 -9.68
CA GLY A 248 -3.37 -10.49 -11.13
C GLY A 248 -3.05 -9.15 -11.78
N ALA A 249 -3.70 -8.07 -11.34
CA ALA A 249 -3.45 -6.71 -11.82
C ALA A 249 -2.04 -6.24 -11.42
N VAL A 250 -1.66 -6.40 -10.15
CA VAL A 250 -0.32 -6.04 -9.65
C VAL A 250 0.77 -6.86 -10.36
N SER A 251 0.56 -8.17 -10.49
CA SER A 251 1.50 -9.05 -11.22
C SER A 251 1.65 -8.68 -12.69
N ALA A 252 0.59 -8.19 -13.33
CA ALA A 252 0.65 -7.72 -14.72
C ALA A 252 1.49 -6.45 -14.86
N ILE A 253 1.39 -5.50 -13.90
CA ILE A 253 2.23 -4.29 -13.83
C ILE A 253 3.72 -4.69 -13.74
N TYR A 254 4.06 -5.73 -12.96
CA TYR A 254 5.44 -6.22 -12.83
C TYR A 254 5.93 -6.87 -14.12
N LYS A 255 5.14 -7.80 -14.68
CA LYS A 255 5.50 -8.54 -15.91
C LYS A 255 5.66 -7.63 -17.13
N SER A 256 4.92 -6.54 -17.22
CA SER A 256 5.01 -5.58 -18.32
C SER A 256 6.18 -4.60 -18.21
N GLY A 257 6.88 -4.56 -17.06
CA GLY A 257 7.90 -3.55 -16.76
C GLY A 257 7.32 -2.16 -16.50
N GLU A 258 6.00 -2.03 -16.34
CA GLU A 258 5.37 -0.76 -16.03
C GLU A 258 5.74 -0.27 -14.62
N ILE A 259 6.02 -1.18 -13.72
CA ILE A 259 6.48 -0.85 -12.36
C ILE A 259 7.76 0.00 -12.37
N ASP A 260 8.69 -0.26 -13.29
CA ASP A 260 9.95 0.50 -13.40
C ASP A 260 9.68 1.94 -13.83
N LYS A 261 8.72 2.15 -14.76
CA LYS A 261 8.29 3.48 -15.20
C LYS A 261 7.64 4.26 -14.07
N LEU A 262 6.75 3.61 -13.31
CA LEU A 262 6.11 4.19 -12.13
C LEU A 262 7.14 4.53 -11.06
N TYR A 263 8.10 3.62 -10.83
CA TYR A 263 9.20 3.86 -9.89
C TYR A 263 10.04 5.08 -10.28
N THR A 264 10.49 5.14 -11.53
CA THR A 264 11.26 6.27 -12.06
C THR A 264 10.49 7.58 -11.91
N ARG A 265 9.18 7.57 -12.23
CA ARG A 265 8.32 8.75 -12.07
C ARG A 265 8.28 9.27 -10.65
N TRP A 266 8.09 8.39 -9.65
CA TRP A 266 7.78 8.81 -8.30
C TRP A 266 9.00 8.91 -7.36
N PHE A 267 10.10 8.23 -7.69
CA PHE A 267 11.28 8.18 -6.82
C PHE A 267 12.54 8.78 -7.44
N GLN A 268 12.61 8.89 -8.78
CA GLN A 268 13.81 9.34 -9.51
C GLN A 268 13.56 10.53 -10.44
N SER A 269 12.38 11.13 -10.35
CA SER A 269 11.99 12.30 -11.13
C SER A 269 11.38 13.36 -10.24
N LYS A 270 11.16 14.56 -10.78
CA LYS A 270 10.45 15.64 -10.08
C LYS A 270 8.98 15.30 -9.92
N ILE A 271 8.48 15.22 -8.70
CA ILE A 271 7.09 14.92 -8.37
C ILE A 271 6.30 16.15 -7.94
N PRO A 272 4.99 16.23 -8.30
CA PRO A 272 4.13 17.31 -7.86
C PRO A 272 3.90 17.26 -6.34
N PRO A 273 3.39 18.37 -5.73
CA PRO A 273 3.22 19.68 -6.34
C PRO A 273 4.51 20.50 -6.37
N LYS A 274 5.48 20.21 -5.51
CA LYS A 274 6.66 21.03 -5.24
C LYS A 274 7.85 20.78 -6.19
N GLY A 275 7.74 19.83 -7.13
CA GLY A 275 8.84 19.46 -8.00
C GLY A 275 10.02 18.79 -7.28
N ILE A 276 9.75 18.11 -6.18
CA ILE A 276 10.74 17.37 -5.38
C ILE A 276 11.24 16.17 -6.20
N ASN A 277 12.55 15.95 -6.24
CA ASN A 277 13.15 14.69 -6.67
C ASN A 277 13.77 14.01 -5.45
N LEU A 278 13.32 12.80 -5.14
CA LEU A 278 13.85 12.03 -3.99
C LEU A 278 15.19 11.38 -4.31
N ASP A 279 15.50 11.19 -5.60
CA ASP A 279 16.71 10.51 -6.08
C ASP A 279 16.95 9.19 -5.36
N PHE A 280 15.87 8.42 -5.21
CA PHE A 280 15.84 7.19 -4.39
C PHE A 280 15.93 5.95 -5.29
N PRO A 281 17.03 5.21 -5.29
CA PRO A 281 17.18 4.02 -6.13
C PRO A 281 16.34 2.86 -5.63
N MET A 282 15.87 2.02 -6.56
CA MET A 282 15.12 0.81 -6.22
C MET A 282 16.00 -0.16 -5.43
N SER A 283 15.56 -0.54 -4.23
CA SER A 283 16.27 -1.47 -3.35
C SER A 283 16.29 -2.89 -3.93
N ASP A 284 17.30 -3.68 -3.55
CA ASP A 284 17.38 -5.09 -3.97
C ASP A 284 16.23 -5.92 -3.39
N GLY A 285 15.74 -5.58 -2.20
CA GLY A 285 14.54 -6.18 -1.61
C GLY A 285 13.29 -5.96 -2.48
N LEU A 286 13.11 -4.76 -3.02
CA LEU A 286 12.01 -4.47 -3.94
C LEU A 286 12.17 -5.19 -5.28
N LYS A 287 13.39 -5.21 -5.85
CA LYS A 287 13.66 -5.98 -7.09
C LYS A 287 13.34 -7.47 -6.92
N ALA A 288 13.69 -8.04 -5.76
CA ALA A 288 13.36 -9.44 -5.43
C ALA A 288 11.85 -9.66 -5.31
N ALA A 289 11.11 -8.75 -4.67
CA ALA A 289 9.67 -8.81 -4.52
C ALA A 289 8.94 -8.70 -5.89
N ILE A 290 9.43 -7.85 -6.79
CA ILE A 290 8.90 -7.73 -8.17
C ILE A 290 9.16 -9.01 -8.98
N LYS A 291 10.35 -9.60 -8.83
CA LYS A 291 10.72 -10.85 -9.54
C LYS A 291 9.89 -12.05 -9.07
N ASN A 292 9.56 -12.11 -7.78
CA ASN A 292 8.78 -13.18 -7.15
C ASN A 292 7.60 -12.57 -6.37
N PRO A 293 6.54 -12.12 -7.06
CA PRO A 293 5.40 -11.47 -6.42
C PRO A 293 4.76 -12.37 -5.35
N ASN A 294 4.67 -11.86 -4.13
CA ASN A 294 4.04 -12.55 -3.01
C ASN A 294 3.49 -11.54 -2.00
N ASP A 295 2.60 -12.01 -1.13
CA ASP A 295 1.98 -11.26 -0.05
C ASP A 295 2.46 -11.73 1.33
N THR A 296 3.69 -12.17 1.43
CA THR A 296 4.28 -12.60 2.71
C THR A 296 4.38 -11.42 3.66
N GLY A 297 3.70 -11.55 4.81
CA GLY A 297 3.72 -10.54 5.87
C GLY A 297 4.93 -10.68 6.77
N VAL A 298 5.43 -9.54 7.26
CA VAL A 298 6.49 -9.51 8.30
C VAL A 298 5.90 -9.69 9.69
N GLY A 299 6.74 -10.10 10.65
CA GLY A 299 6.36 -10.17 12.07
C GLY A 299 5.90 -8.81 12.62
N ALA A 300 5.19 -8.82 13.75
CA ALA A 300 4.54 -7.62 14.30
C ALA A 300 5.50 -6.48 14.64
N CYS A 301 6.76 -6.78 14.97
CA CYS A 301 7.79 -5.82 15.34
C CYS A 301 9.00 -5.81 14.37
N GLY A 302 8.81 -6.28 13.15
CA GLY A 302 9.89 -6.31 12.15
C GLY A 302 11.09 -7.16 12.62
N ARG A 303 12.28 -6.54 12.66
CA ARG A 303 13.53 -7.18 13.16
C ARG A 303 13.58 -7.32 14.68
N MET A 304 12.73 -6.59 15.40
CA MET A 304 12.68 -6.62 16.86
C MET A 304 11.86 -7.81 17.35
N LYS A 305 12.25 -8.38 18.49
CA LYS A 305 11.40 -9.37 19.20
C LYS A 305 10.28 -8.61 19.90
N CYS A 306 9.04 -8.98 19.59
CA CYS A 306 7.88 -8.50 20.34
C CYS A 306 7.61 -9.39 21.55
#